data_60042f5d7b61a773f8c41f1129de5daf
#
_entry.id   60042f5d7b61a773f8c41f1129de5daf
#
_cell.length_a   1.000
_cell.length_b   1.000
_cell.length_c   1.000
_cell.angle_alpha   90.00
_cell.angle_beta   90.00
_cell.angle_gamma   90.00
#
_symmetry.space_group_name_H-M   'P 1'
#
loop_
_entity.id
_entity.type
_entity.pdbx_description
1 polymer ?
#
loop_
_entity_poly.entity_id
_entity_poly.type
_entity_poly.pdbx_seq_one_letter_code
_entity_poly.pdbx_strand_id
1 'polypeptide(L)'
;MHYAIGQSFLLVTPTQAARIYSGIATGSKVPKLQLIKKIYDHEKNFQAPETFQIDQSLLKIVKNGLEICVDSGTGQAAKLENIKVAGKTGSAEVPGTTGRTHGWFAAYAPADKPEIVIIAIAEKAGHGGTIAAPIAKRILEEYFKISNKPLASNNKPL
;
A
#
# COMPACT_ATOMS: atom_id res chain seq x y z
N MET A 1 -25.90 5.27 -3.64
CA MET A 1 -25.24 4.05 -4.13
C MET A 1 -23.74 4.25 -4.47
N HIS A 2 -23.20 5.47 -4.40
CA HIS A 2 -21.81 5.80 -4.77
C HIS A 2 -20.74 5.27 -3.81
N TYR A 3 -21.08 5.03 -2.54
CA TYR A 3 -20.14 4.48 -1.55
C TYR A 3 -19.61 3.08 -1.91
N ALA A 4 -20.42 2.27 -2.59
CA ALA A 4 -20.03 0.90 -2.97
C ALA A 4 -18.86 0.85 -3.97
N ILE A 5 -18.62 1.94 -4.69
CA ILE A 5 -17.51 2.09 -5.65
C ILE A 5 -16.41 3.04 -5.14
N GLY A 6 -16.46 3.43 -3.85
CA GLY A 6 -15.47 4.32 -3.24
C GLY A 6 -15.59 5.80 -3.63
N GLN A 7 -16.71 6.19 -4.19
CA GLN A 7 -17.06 7.58 -4.53
C GLN A 7 -18.00 8.17 -3.48
N SER A 8 -18.15 9.47 -3.43
CA SER A 8 -19.06 10.25 -2.59
C SER A 8 -18.35 11.00 -1.46
N PHE A 9 -19.02 11.20 -0.32
CA PHE A 9 -18.53 12.03 0.79
C PHE A 9 -17.48 11.35 1.68
N LEU A 10 -17.12 10.11 1.41
CA LEU A 10 -16.06 9.43 2.16
C LEU A 10 -14.68 9.93 1.72
N LEU A 11 -14.07 10.74 2.55
CA LEU A 11 -12.71 11.24 2.35
C LEU A 11 -11.74 10.46 3.23
N VAL A 12 -10.65 9.99 2.64
CA VAL A 12 -9.57 9.30 3.35
C VAL A 12 -8.24 9.95 3.01
N THR A 13 -7.37 10.04 4.00
CA THR A 13 -5.98 10.45 3.77
C THR A 13 -5.15 9.27 3.27
N PRO A 14 -4.03 9.50 2.56
CA PRO A 14 -3.09 8.44 2.17
C PRO A 14 -2.63 7.61 3.36
N THR A 15 -2.42 8.23 4.50
CA THR A 15 -2.02 7.57 5.74
C THR A 15 -3.09 6.64 6.29
N GLN A 16 -4.37 7.00 6.21
CA GLN A 16 -5.48 6.12 6.57
C GLN A 16 -5.56 4.92 5.62
N ALA A 17 -5.40 5.15 4.31
CA ALA A 17 -5.35 4.07 3.33
C ALA A 17 -4.16 3.12 3.59
N ALA A 18 -2.99 3.64 3.94
CA ALA A 18 -1.83 2.84 4.32
C ALA A 18 -2.11 1.97 5.55
N ARG A 19 -2.80 2.51 6.57
CA ARG A 19 -3.20 1.73 7.75
C ARG A 19 -4.16 0.60 7.39
N ILE A 20 -5.14 0.85 6.53
CA ILE A 20 -6.08 -0.19 6.06
C ILE A 20 -5.31 -1.31 5.35
N TYR A 21 -4.43 -0.97 4.41
CA TYR A 21 -3.62 -1.95 3.69
C TYR A 21 -2.65 -2.70 4.61
N SER A 22 -2.11 -2.05 5.63
CA SER A 22 -1.29 -2.73 6.64
C SER A 22 -2.10 -3.77 7.41
N GLY A 23 -3.34 -3.48 7.77
CA GLY A 23 -4.25 -4.43 8.41
C GLY A 23 -4.58 -5.63 7.51
N ILE A 24 -4.84 -5.39 6.22
CA ILE A 24 -5.07 -6.45 5.23
C ILE A 24 -3.80 -7.31 5.08
N ALA A 25 -2.66 -6.69 4.88
CA ALA A 25 -1.38 -7.36 4.68
C ALA A 25 -1.02 -8.27 5.86
N THR A 26 -1.07 -7.76 7.08
CA THR A 26 -0.70 -8.48 8.31
C THR A 26 -1.76 -9.46 8.80
N GLY A 27 -2.99 -9.33 8.33
CA GLY A 27 -4.13 -10.17 8.76
C GLY A 27 -4.95 -9.62 9.92
N SER A 28 -4.48 -8.64 10.66
CA SER A 28 -5.23 -8.01 11.78
C SER A 28 -4.50 -6.86 12.46
N LYS A 29 -3.20 -6.69 12.22
CA LYS A 29 -2.38 -5.70 12.93
C LYS A 29 -2.32 -4.39 12.15
N VAL A 30 -2.75 -3.30 12.75
CA VAL A 30 -2.68 -1.97 12.17
C VAL A 30 -1.62 -1.17 12.92
N PRO A 31 -0.49 -0.83 12.27
CA PRO A 31 0.56 -0.06 12.94
C PRO A 31 0.06 1.35 13.27
N LYS A 32 0.50 1.86 14.41
CA LYS A 32 0.41 3.28 14.69
C LYS A 32 1.48 3.99 13.87
N LEU A 33 1.05 4.89 13.00
CA LEU A 33 1.97 5.61 12.12
C LEU A 33 2.84 6.56 12.93
N GLN A 34 4.13 6.53 12.66
CA GLN A 34 5.11 7.38 13.30
C GLN A 34 6.02 7.97 12.24
N LEU A 35 6.04 9.30 12.14
CA LEU A 35 6.87 10.02 11.17
C LEU A 35 8.32 10.22 11.67
N ILE A 36 8.48 10.31 13.00
CA ILE A 36 9.77 10.60 13.61
C ILE A 36 10.33 9.32 14.22
N LYS A 37 11.41 8.81 13.66
CA LYS A 37 12.12 7.63 14.16
C LYS A 37 13.11 8.02 15.26
N LYS A 38 13.82 9.14 15.10
CA LYS A 38 14.90 9.58 15.98
C LYS A 38 14.86 11.09 16.15
N ILE A 39 15.10 11.57 17.37
CA ILE A 39 15.30 12.98 17.68
C ILE A 39 16.67 13.10 18.36
N TYR A 40 17.62 13.79 17.73
CA TYR A 40 19.03 13.77 18.12
C TYR A 40 19.54 12.31 18.22
N ASP A 41 20.09 11.91 19.34
CA ASP A 41 20.58 10.56 19.58
C ASP A 41 19.58 9.63 20.28
N HIS A 42 18.36 10.11 20.54
CA HIS A 42 17.31 9.34 21.18
C HIS A 42 16.37 8.73 20.14
N GLU A 43 16.36 7.39 20.05
CA GLU A 43 15.35 6.68 19.28
C GLU A 43 14.00 6.76 19.99
N LYS A 44 12.94 6.97 19.21
CA LYS A 44 11.59 6.98 19.74
C LYS A 44 11.03 5.56 19.72
N ASN A 45 10.57 5.06 20.86
CA ASN A 45 9.95 3.75 20.94
C ASN A 45 8.69 3.70 20.07
N PHE A 46 8.61 2.68 19.21
CA PHE A 46 7.42 2.41 18.43
C PHE A 46 6.28 1.93 19.35
N GLN A 47 5.12 2.50 19.16
CA GLN A 47 3.93 2.04 19.87
C GLN A 47 3.48 0.69 19.29
N ALA A 48 2.96 -0.17 20.17
CA ALA A 48 2.39 -1.45 19.74
C ALA A 48 1.26 -1.23 18.71
N PRO A 49 1.16 -2.08 17.69
CA PRO A 49 0.08 -2.02 16.72
C PRO A 49 -1.27 -2.28 17.38
N GLU A 50 -2.31 -1.66 16.86
CA GLU A 50 -3.68 -2.00 17.18
C GLU A 50 -4.04 -3.33 16.52
N THR A 51 -4.80 -4.17 17.21
CA THR A 51 -5.30 -5.43 16.65
C THR A 51 -6.82 -5.38 16.57
N PHE A 52 -7.37 -5.95 15.51
CA PHE A 52 -8.82 -6.12 15.38
C PHE A 52 -9.15 -7.53 14.89
N GLN A 53 -10.37 -7.97 15.18
CA GLN A 53 -10.83 -9.25 14.70
C GLN A 53 -11.35 -9.11 13.28
N ILE A 54 -10.88 -9.99 12.40
CA ILE A 54 -11.34 -10.09 11.03
C ILE A 54 -11.49 -11.57 10.67
N ASP A 55 -12.53 -11.92 9.96
CA ASP A 55 -12.70 -13.26 9.44
C ASP A 55 -11.59 -13.57 8.42
N GLN A 56 -10.76 -14.55 8.74
CA GLN A 56 -9.61 -14.92 7.93
C GLN A 56 -10.01 -15.52 6.58
N SER A 57 -11.19 -16.13 6.48
CA SER A 57 -11.70 -16.66 5.22
C SER A 57 -12.06 -15.54 4.25
N LEU A 58 -12.73 -14.50 4.74
CA LEU A 58 -13.04 -13.30 3.96
C LEU A 58 -11.79 -12.52 3.60
N LEU A 59 -10.86 -12.39 4.53
CA LEU A 59 -9.60 -11.71 4.28
C LEU A 59 -8.78 -12.41 3.18
N LYS A 60 -8.78 -13.74 3.15
CA LYS A 60 -8.12 -14.53 2.09
C LYS A 60 -8.71 -14.22 0.71
N ILE A 61 -10.03 -14.08 0.62
CA ILE A 61 -10.71 -13.69 -0.64
C ILE A 61 -10.24 -12.31 -1.09
N VAL A 62 -10.19 -11.34 -0.16
CA VAL A 62 -9.71 -9.98 -0.46
C VAL A 62 -8.26 -9.99 -0.93
N LYS A 63 -7.36 -10.69 -0.22
CA LYS A 63 -5.94 -10.80 -0.58
C LYS A 63 -5.77 -11.39 -1.98
N ASN A 64 -6.48 -12.48 -2.28
CA ASN A 64 -6.46 -13.10 -3.60
C ASN A 64 -6.93 -12.14 -4.70
N GLY A 65 -8.00 -11.39 -4.45
CA GLY A 65 -8.47 -10.35 -5.37
C GLY A 65 -7.46 -9.25 -5.62
N LEU A 66 -6.68 -8.83 -4.60
CA LEU A 66 -5.61 -7.85 -4.72
C LEU A 66 -4.42 -8.40 -5.54
N GLU A 67 -4.07 -9.68 -5.38
CA GLU A 67 -3.04 -10.34 -6.18
C GLU A 67 -3.47 -10.44 -7.67
N ILE A 68 -4.69 -10.89 -7.94
CA ILE A 68 -5.23 -10.99 -9.30
C ILE A 68 -5.28 -9.61 -9.97
N CYS A 69 -5.61 -8.55 -9.23
CA CYS A 69 -5.62 -7.19 -9.77
C CYS A 69 -4.26 -6.77 -10.33
N VAL A 70 -3.17 -7.16 -9.69
CA VAL A 70 -1.81 -6.86 -10.17
C VAL A 70 -1.32 -7.88 -11.18
N ASP A 71 -1.70 -9.14 -11.05
CA ASP A 71 -1.23 -10.19 -11.95
C ASP A 71 -1.84 -10.07 -13.35
N SER A 72 -3.15 -9.86 -13.43
CA SER A 72 -3.92 -9.86 -14.69
C SER A 72 -5.01 -8.79 -14.80
N GLY A 73 -5.16 -7.92 -13.79
CA GLY A 73 -6.20 -6.89 -13.75
C GLY A 73 -5.67 -5.48 -14.03
N THR A 74 -6.36 -4.48 -13.48
CA THR A 74 -6.09 -3.04 -13.70
C THR A 74 -4.77 -2.56 -13.08
N GLY A 75 -4.15 -3.35 -12.21
CA GLY A 75 -2.90 -3.04 -11.51
C GLY A 75 -1.64 -3.62 -12.16
N GLN A 76 -1.74 -4.24 -13.35
CA GLN A 76 -0.61 -4.91 -14.02
C GLN A 76 0.65 -4.04 -14.18
N ALA A 77 0.47 -2.73 -14.32
CA ALA A 77 1.59 -1.80 -14.41
C ALA A 77 2.45 -1.73 -13.12
N ALA A 78 1.99 -2.30 -12.00
CA ALA A 78 2.76 -2.43 -10.77
C ALA A 78 3.39 -3.83 -10.59
N LYS A 79 3.24 -4.74 -11.55
CA LYS A 79 3.79 -6.09 -11.47
C LYS A 79 5.32 -6.09 -11.45
N LEU A 80 5.91 -6.85 -10.53
CA LEU A 80 7.34 -7.13 -10.45
C LEU A 80 7.63 -8.54 -10.97
N GLU A 81 8.85 -8.78 -11.45
CA GLU A 81 9.21 -10.10 -12.03
C GLU A 81 9.30 -11.21 -10.97
N ASN A 82 9.96 -10.94 -9.85
CA ASN A 82 10.31 -11.96 -8.86
C ASN A 82 9.60 -11.80 -7.52
N ILE A 83 8.72 -10.83 -7.39
CA ILE A 83 8.03 -10.50 -6.13
C ILE A 83 6.55 -10.31 -6.44
N LYS A 84 5.71 -11.09 -5.78
CA LYS A 84 4.27 -10.90 -5.90
C LYS A 84 3.83 -9.62 -5.20
N VAL A 85 3.08 -8.80 -5.91
CA VAL A 85 2.48 -7.58 -5.39
C VAL A 85 0.98 -7.77 -5.29
N ALA A 86 0.40 -7.42 -4.16
CA ALA A 86 -1.04 -7.38 -3.97
C ALA A 86 -1.50 -5.92 -3.86
N GLY A 87 -2.39 -5.49 -4.75
CA GLY A 87 -2.79 -4.08 -4.79
C GLY A 87 -4.07 -3.81 -5.57
N LYS A 88 -4.55 -2.59 -5.48
CA LYS A 88 -5.75 -2.12 -6.18
C LYS A 88 -5.57 -0.70 -6.69
N THR A 89 -6.00 -0.50 -7.92
CA THR A 89 -6.12 0.82 -8.55
C THR A 89 -7.41 1.52 -8.13
N GLY A 90 -7.37 2.82 -8.03
CA GLY A 90 -8.53 3.68 -7.85
C GLY A 90 -8.47 4.89 -8.78
N SER A 91 -9.62 5.39 -9.15
CA SER A 91 -9.77 6.66 -9.89
C SER A 91 -10.87 7.45 -9.23
N ALA A 92 -10.52 8.51 -8.52
CA ALA A 92 -11.48 9.36 -7.84
C ALA A 92 -11.74 10.62 -8.67
N GLU A 93 -12.99 10.89 -8.97
CA GLU A 93 -13.39 12.09 -9.71
C GLU A 93 -13.05 13.36 -8.94
N VAL A 94 -12.60 14.38 -9.66
CA VAL A 94 -12.31 15.69 -9.08
C VAL A 94 -13.58 16.54 -9.12
N PRO A 95 -14.15 16.93 -7.97
CA PRO A 95 -15.35 17.74 -7.91
C PRO A 95 -15.21 19.02 -8.73
N GLY A 96 -16.26 19.39 -9.46
CA GLY A 96 -16.29 20.62 -10.26
C GLY A 96 -15.46 20.55 -11.55
N THR A 97 -14.99 19.38 -11.97
CA THR A 97 -14.27 19.19 -13.23
C THR A 97 -14.91 18.08 -14.07
N THR A 98 -14.84 18.20 -15.40
CA THR A 98 -15.31 17.15 -16.30
C THR A 98 -14.18 16.23 -16.68
N GLY A 99 -14.30 14.93 -16.30
CA GLY A 99 -13.39 13.88 -16.74
C GLY A 99 -11.99 13.88 -16.08
N ARG A 100 -11.72 14.78 -15.13
CA ARG A 100 -10.46 14.74 -14.37
C ARG A 100 -10.57 13.82 -13.16
N THR A 101 -9.57 12.97 -12.98
CA THR A 101 -9.51 12.03 -11.86
C THR A 101 -8.18 12.11 -11.13
N HIS A 102 -8.23 11.84 -9.82
CA HIS A 102 -7.04 11.49 -9.03
C HIS A 102 -6.78 10.00 -9.23
N GLY A 103 -5.61 9.66 -9.75
CA GLY A 103 -5.19 8.28 -9.87
C GLY A 103 -4.64 7.77 -8.55
N TRP A 104 -5.19 6.66 -8.04
CA TRP A 104 -4.75 6.00 -6.82
C TRP A 104 -4.22 4.60 -7.10
N PHE A 105 -3.20 4.20 -6.38
CA PHE A 105 -2.77 2.81 -6.30
C PHE A 105 -2.32 2.52 -4.87
N ALA A 106 -2.92 1.49 -4.29
CA ALA A 106 -2.60 1.01 -2.96
C ALA A 106 -2.17 -0.45 -3.03
N ALA A 107 -1.04 -0.79 -2.43
CA ALA A 107 -0.48 -2.14 -2.52
C ALA A 107 0.38 -2.49 -1.31
N TYR A 108 0.67 -3.77 -1.17
CA TYR A 108 1.71 -4.30 -0.30
C TYR A 108 2.53 -5.37 -1.03
N ALA A 109 3.76 -5.54 -0.61
CA ALA A 109 4.68 -6.52 -1.16
C ALA A 109 5.72 -7.00 -0.11
N PRO A 110 6.24 -8.25 -0.24
CA PRO A 110 5.68 -9.34 -1.01
C PRO A 110 4.27 -9.74 -0.56
N ALA A 111 3.45 -10.31 -1.43
CA ALA A 111 2.06 -10.65 -1.10
C ALA A 111 1.95 -11.74 -0.03
N ASP A 112 2.88 -12.69 -0.02
CA ASP A 112 2.96 -13.81 0.92
C ASP A 112 3.59 -13.43 2.26
N LYS A 113 4.60 -12.55 2.25
CA LYS A 113 5.30 -12.08 3.44
C LYS A 113 5.46 -10.56 3.39
N PRO A 114 4.42 -9.79 3.66
CA PRO A 114 4.43 -8.34 3.49
C PRO A 114 5.51 -7.63 4.32
N GLU A 115 6.31 -6.81 3.64
CA GLU A 115 7.37 -6.01 4.25
C GLU A 115 7.11 -4.50 4.10
N ILE A 116 6.40 -4.12 3.03
CA ILE A 116 6.11 -2.72 2.73
C ILE A 116 4.66 -2.56 2.25
N VAL A 117 4.04 -1.47 2.67
CA VAL A 117 2.79 -0.95 2.11
C VAL A 117 3.10 0.32 1.36
N ILE A 118 2.54 0.48 0.17
CA ILE A 118 2.68 1.69 -0.65
C ILE A 118 1.32 2.24 -1.03
N ILE A 119 1.18 3.56 -0.91
CA ILE A 119 0.06 4.33 -1.42
C ILE A 119 0.62 5.38 -2.37
N ALA A 120 0.29 5.26 -3.64
CA ALA A 120 0.64 6.24 -4.66
C ALA A 120 -0.61 7.01 -5.08
N ILE A 121 -0.49 8.33 -5.12
CA ILE A 121 -1.54 9.24 -5.57
C ILE A 121 -0.96 10.18 -6.61
N ALA A 122 -1.68 10.32 -7.72
CA ALA A 122 -1.38 11.31 -8.75
C ALA A 122 -2.60 12.23 -8.90
N GLU A 123 -2.49 13.44 -8.37
CA GLU A 123 -3.60 14.39 -8.36
C GLU A 123 -3.90 14.92 -9.76
N LYS A 124 -5.17 14.85 -10.17
CA LYS A 124 -5.69 15.35 -11.47
C LYS A 124 -4.94 14.81 -12.69
N ALA A 125 -4.28 13.65 -12.54
CA ALA A 125 -3.36 13.10 -13.55
C ALA A 125 -3.93 11.91 -14.33
N GLY A 126 -5.18 11.52 -14.08
CA GLY A 126 -5.83 10.42 -14.78
C GLY A 126 -6.04 9.17 -13.92
N HIS A 127 -6.02 7.99 -14.55
CA HIS A 127 -6.39 6.74 -13.90
C HIS A 127 -5.25 6.11 -13.09
N GLY A 128 -5.62 5.45 -11.98
CA GLY A 128 -4.65 4.82 -11.08
C GLY A 128 -3.77 3.76 -11.76
N GLY A 129 -4.34 2.96 -12.66
CA GLY A 129 -3.60 1.92 -13.37
C GLY A 129 -2.53 2.43 -14.33
N THR A 130 -2.77 3.59 -14.93
CA THR A 130 -1.85 4.17 -15.94
C THR A 130 -0.80 5.11 -15.34
N ILE A 131 -1.08 5.72 -14.19
CA ILE A 131 -0.19 6.72 -13.59
C ILE A 131 0.32 6.27 -12.22
N ALA A 132 -0.57 5.94 -11.27
CA ALA A 132 -0.16 5.65 -9.91
C ALA A 132 0.50 4.26 -9.75
N ALA A 133 0.05 3.25 -10.48
CA ALA A 133 0.63 1.92 -10.44
C ALA A 133 2.09 1.87 -10.96
N PRO A 134 2.46 2.52 -12.07
CA PRO A 134 3.87 2.63 -12.49
C PRO A 134 4.76 3.35 -11.48
N ILE A 135 4.25 4.40 -10.81
CA ILE A 135 4.99 5.11 -9.75
C ILE A 135 5.29 4.13 -8.60
N ALA A 136 4.27 3.40 -8.14
CA ALA A 136 4.44 2.40 -7.09
C ALA A 136 5.43 1.30 -7.48
N LYS A 137 5.39 0.82 -8.74
CA LYS A 137 6.34 -0.16 -9.27
C LYS A 137 7.79 0.29 -9.08
N ARG A 138 8.11 1.51 -9.54
CA ARG A 138 9.48 2.04 -9.45
C ARG A 138 9.97 2.14 -8.00
N ILE A 139 9.10 2.55 -7.09
CA ILE A 139 9.45 2.63 -5.66
C ILE A 139 9.68 1.23 -5.08
N LEU A 140 8.83 0.25 -5.41
CA LEU A 140 8.99 -1.12 -4.95
C LEU A 140 10.25 -1.77 -5.52
N GLU A 141 10.55 -1.56 -6.80
CA GLU A 141 11.80 -2.03 -7.42
C GLU A 141 13.03 -1.51 -6.68
N GLU A 142 13.05 -0.23 -6.35
CA GLU A 142 14.16 0.38 -5.62
C GLU A 142 14.25 -0.12 -4.17
N TYR A 143 13.12 -0.23 -3.49
CA TYR A 143 13.05 -0.77 -2.13
C TYR A 143 13.65 -2.17 -2.05
N PHE A 144 13.27 -3.07 -2.96
CA PHE A 144 13.75 -4.44 -2.94
C PHE A 144 15.18 -4.59 -3.48
N LYS A 145 15.67 -3.70 -4.34
CA LYS A 145 17.09 -3.63 -4.69
C LYS A 145 17.96 -3.29 -3.47
N ILE A 146 17.52 -2.34 -2.66
CA ILE A 146 18.23 -1.93 -1.44
C ILE A 146 18.15 -3.04 -0.39
N SER A 147 16.99 -3.67 -0.21
CA SER A 147 16.77 -4.73 0.78
C SER A 147 17.55 -6.02 0.46
N ASN A 148 17.80 -6.29 -0.82
CA ASN A 148 18.61 -7.44 -1.27
C ASN A 148 20.12 -7.19 -1.22
N LYS A 149 20.59 -6.00 -0.84
CA LYS A 149 21.98 -5.82 -0.44
C LYS A 149 22.20 -6.63 0.84
N PRO A 150 23.23 -7.54 0.88
CA PRO A 150 23.54 -8.23 2.12
C PRO A 150 23.76 -7.17 3.19
N LEU A 151 23.00 -7.27 4.27
CA LEU A 151 23.22 -6.49 5.48
C LEU A 151 24.69 -6.74 5.84
N ALA A 152 25.53 -5.72 5.68
CA ALA A 152 26.85 -5.74 6.27
C ALA A 152 26.65 -6.15 7.73
N SER A 153 27.22 -7.28 8.10
CA SER A 153 27.02 -7.93 9.37
C SER A 153 27.47 -6.99 10.50
N ASN A 154 26.59 -6.14 10.96
CA ASN A 154 26.71 -5.49 12.24
C ASN A 154 26.14 -6.42 13.31
N ASN A 155 26.83 -7.55 13.50
CA ASN A 155 26.74 -8.31 14.71
C ASN A 155 27.30 -7.43 15.85
N LYS A 156 26.43 -6.67 16.50
CA LYS A 156 26.56 -6.33 17.91
C LYS A 156 25.38 -6.97 18.62
N PRO A 157 25.64 -7.95 19.48
CA PRO A 157 24.62 -8.45 20.39
C PRO A 157 24.19 -7.33 21.34
N LEU A 158 22.90 -7.25 21.59
CA LEU A 158 22.29 -6.43 22.62
C LEU A 158 22.65 -7.01 24.00
#